data_5cc147bfa919a8a012ce9412cad25fdd
#
_entry.id   5cc147bfa919a8a012ce9412cad25fdd
#
_cell.length_a   1.000
_cell.length_b   1.000
_cell.length_c   1.000
_cell.angle_alpha   90.00
_cell.angle_beta   90.00
_cell.angle_gamma   90.00
#
_symmetry.space_group_name_H-M   'P 1'
#
loop_
_entity.id
_entity.type
_entity.pdbx_description
1 polymer ?
#
loop_
_entity_poly.entity_id
_entity_poly.type
_entity_poly.pdbx_seq_one_letter_code
_entity_poly.pdbx_strand_id
1 'polypeptide(L)'
;MELELRYSAEDISRIIEQALVYQCACPAQIATTLLELRDLFDYQVKCGDTDDTNRRVHEAIARATAEAHTRMERCLDEVLDIEGWDRNTLTMPEALRARPTKSL
;
A
#
# COMPACT_ATOMS: atom_id res chain seq x y z
N MET A 1 -18.42 -0.15 7.63
CA MET A 1 -17.05 -0.68 7.74
C MET A 1 -16.10 0.29 7.06
N GLU A 2 -15.07 0.68 7.74
CA GLU A 2 -14.08 1.62 7.22
C GLU A 2 -12.69 1.00 7.23
N LEU A 3 -11.86 1.43 6.28
CA LEU A 3 -10.48 0.99 6.18
C LEU A 3 -9.59 1.97 6.94
N GLU A 4 -8.79 1.47 7.87
CA GLU A 4 -7.81 2.30 8.56
C GLU A 4 -6.63 2.58 7.63
N LEU A 5 -6.24 3.86 7.54
CA LEU A 5 -5.16 4.29 6.67
C LEU A 5 -4.01 4.87 7.49
N ARG A 6 -2.87 4.16 7.54
CA ARG A 6 -1.63 4.69 8.13
C ARG A 6 -0.92 5.60 7.15
N TYR A 7 -1.08 5.33 5.88
CA TYR A 7 -0.49 6.11 4.79
C TYR A 7 -1.62 6.72 3.98
N SER A 8 -1.59 8.03 3.81
CA SER A 8 -2.56 8.71 2.93
C SER A 8 -2.29 8.35 1.47
N ALA A 9 -3.23 8.67 0.59
CA ALA A 9 -3.02 8.49 -0.85
C ALA A 9 -1.80 9.28 -1.33
N GLU A 10 -1.58 10.46 -0.75
CA GLU A 10 -0.42 11.30 -1.08
C GLU A 10 0.88 10.66 -0.62
N ASP A 11 0.88 10.08 0.60
CA ASP A 11 2.05 9.34 1.11
C ASP A 11 2.39 8.17 0.19
N ILE A 12 1.39 7.41 -0.22
CA ILE A 12 1.58 6.27 -1.14
C ILE A 12 2.19 6.74 -2.47
N SER A 13 1.64 7.81 -3.03
CA SER A 13 2.16 8.38 -4.28
C SER A 13 3.60 8.84 -4.14
N ARG A 14 3.94 9.45 -3.01
CA ARG A 14 5.30 9.91 -2.72
C ARG A 14 6.28 8.74 -2.66
N ILE A 15 5.90 7.66 -1.99
CA ILE A 15 6.72 6.46 -1.86
C ILE A 15 6.96 5.84 -3.24
N ILE A 16 5.91 5.72 -4.04
CA ILE A 16 6.02 5.16 -5.40
C ILE A 16 6.96 6.01 -6.23
N GLU A 17 6.78 7.32 -6.21
CA GLU A 17 7.62 8.25 -6.97
C GLU A 17 9.10 8.13 -6.58
N GLN A 18 9.40 8.16 -5.29
CA GLN A 18 10.78 8.03 -4.80
C GLN A 18 11.38 6.69 -5.20
N ALA A 19 10.65 5.61 -5.00
CA ALA A 19 11.14 4.27 -5.27
C ALA A 19 11.44 4.06 -6.76
N LEU A 20 10.59 4.57 -7.64
CA LEU A 20 10.77 4.41 -9.08
C LEU A 20 11.87 5.32 -9.63
N VAL A 21 11.93 6.58 -9.15
CA VAL A 21 12.94 7.54 -9.61
C VAL A 21 14.34 7.04 -9.28
N TYR A 22 14.51 6.47 -8.11
CA TYR A 22 15.83 6.00 -7.66
C TYR A 22 16.01 4.48 -7.82
N GLN A 23 15.14 3.84 -8.60
CA GLN A 23 15.22 2.44 -8.98
C GLN A 23 15.23 1.43 -7.83
N CYS A 24 14.53 1.75 -6.77
CA CYS A 24 14.24 0.81 -5.71
C CYS A 24 12.77 0.42 -5.79
N ALA A 25 12.47 -0.70 -6.44
CA ALA A 25 11.09 -1.10 -6.73
C ALA A 25 10.33 -1.69 -5.55
N CYS A 26 11.02 -2.20 -4.52
CA CYS A 26 10.36 -2.94 -3.44
C CYS A 26 9.30 -2.13 -2.69
N PRO A 27 9.58 -0.92 -2.20
CA PRO A 27 8.53 -0.12 -1.57
C PRO A 27 7.39 0.23 -2.53
N ALA A 28 7.69 0.48 -3.81
CA ALA A 28 6.67 0.79 -4.80
C ALA A 28 5.74 -0.39 -5.03
N GLN A 29 6.24 -1.62 -5.01
CA GLN A 29 5.41 -2.81 -5.16
C GLN A 29 4.42 -2.94 -4.01
N ILE A 30 4.87 -2.73 -2.77
CA ILE A 30 3.99 -2.77 -1.60
C ILE A 30 2.98 -1.64 -1.66
N ALA A 31 3.43 -0.42 -1.99
CA ALA A 31 2.55 0.75 -2.08
C ALA A 31 1.47 0.54 -3.14
N THR A 32 1.82 -0.01 -4.29
CA THR A 32 0.86 -0.34 -5.36
C THR A 32 -0.15 -1.38 -4.88
N THR A 33 0.30 -2.40 -4.17
CA THR A 33 -0.58 -3.42 -3.59
C THR A 33 -1.58 -2.79 -2.62
N LEU A 34 -1.14 -1.82 -1.80
CA LEU A 34 -2.05 -1.12 -0.90
C LEU A 34 -3.16 -0.40 -1.67
N LEU A 35 -2.84 0.25 -2.79
CA LEU A 35 -3.85 0.90 -3.61
C LEU A 35 -4.84 -0.10 -4.18
N GLU A 36 -4.37 -1.25 -4.62
CA GLU A 36 -5.23 -2.32 -5.14
C GLU A 36 -6.16 -2.86 -4.05
N LEU A 37 -5.65 -3.05 -2.83
CA LEU A 37 -6.47 -3.48 -1.70
C LEU A 37 -7.53 -2.43 -1.34
N ARG A 38 -7.19 -1.15 -1.42
CA ARG A 38 -8.15 -0.06 -1.19
C ARG A 38 -9.27 -0.08 -2.22
N ASP A 39 -8.94 -0.32 -3.48
CA ASP A 39 -9.93 -0.43 -4.55
C ASP A 39 -10.84 -1.64 -4.34
N LEU A 40 -10.27 -2.77 -3.97
CA LEU A 40 -11.06 -3.97 -3.70
C LEU A 40 -12.01 -3.74 -2.52
N PHE A 41 -11.52 -3.14 -1.45
CA PHE A 41 -12.35 -2.81 -0.28
C PHE A 41 -13.50 -1.88 -0.67
N ASP A 42 -13.19 -0.80 -1.36
CA ASP A 42 -14.18 0.18 -1.81
C ASP A 42 -15.29 -0.47 -2.64
N TYR A 43 -14.91 -1.33 -3.58
CA TYR A 43 -15.87 -2.06 -4.39
C TYR A 43 -16.83 -2.88 -3.53
N GLN A 44 -16.28 -3.61 -2.53
CA GLN A 44 -17.10 -4.47 -1.68
C GLN A 44 -18.10 -3.69 -0.84
N VAL A 45 -17.72 -2.53 -0.31
CA VAL A 45 -18.61 -1.74 0.53
C VAL A 45 -19.62 -0.92 -0.28
N LYS A 46 -19.31 -0.61 -1.54
CA LYS A 46 -20.20 0.16 -2.42
C LYS A 46 -21.12 -0.71 -3.27
N CYS A 47 -20.78 -1.97 -3.46
CA CYS A 47 -21.61 -2.88 -4.24
C CYS A 47 -22.91 -3.16 -3.50
N GLY A 48 -24.03 -3.03 -4.20
CA GLY A 48 -25.34 -3.23 -3.60
C GLY A 48 -25.57 -4.69 -3.21
N ASP A 49 -26.19 -4.89 -2.05
CA ASP A 49 -26.53 -6.22 -1.58
C ASP A 49 -27.90 -6.61 -2.12
N THR A 50 -27.98 -7.69 -2.90
CA THR A 50 -29.20 -8.16 -3.52
C THR A 50 -29.96 -9.16 -2.65
N ASP A 51 -29.23 -9.90 -1.80
CA ASP A 51 -29.79 -10.87 -0.88
C ASP A 51 -28.79 -11.13 0.27
N ASP A 52 -29.17 -12.00 1.19
CA ASP A 52 -28.35 -12.29 2.36
C ASP A 52 -27.02 -12.97 1.97
N THR A 53 -27.04 -13.88 1.02
CA THR A 53 -25.84 -14.56 0.55
C THR A 53 -24.85 -13.54 -0.05
N ASN A 54 -25.37 -12.64 -0.88
CA ASN A 54 -24.56 -11.60 -1.52
C ASN A 54 -23.93 -10.68 -0.45
N ARG A 55 -24.72 -10.24 0.54
CA ARG A 55 -24.24 -9.43 1.64
C ARG A 55 -23.10 -10.12 2.39
N ARG A 56 -23.28 -11.40 2.70
CA ARG A 56 -22.27 -12.19 3.42
C ARG A 56 -20.96 -12.34 2.63
N VAL A 57 -21.06 -12.46 1.32
CA VAL A 57 -19.89 -12.51 0.45
C VAL A 57 -19.14 -11.18 0.49
N HIS A 58 -19.84 -10.07 0.33
CA HIS A 58 -19.23 -8.73 0.38
C HIS A 58 -18.55 -8.48 1.73
N GLU A 59 -19.21 -8.83 2.82
CA GLU A 59 -18.63 -8.65 4.16
C GLU A 59 -17.37 -9.50 4.36
N ALA A 60 -17.39 -10.75 3.90
CA ALA A 60 -16.25 -11.64 4.04
C ALA A 60 -15.03 -11.09 3.29
N ILE A 61 -15.24 -10.63 2.06
CA ILE A 61 -14.15 -10.06 1.25
C ILE A 61 -13.65 -8.75 1.84
N ALA A 62 -14.56 -7.86 2.26
CA ALA A 62 -14.18 -6.59 2.87
C ALA A 62 -13.36 -6.78 4.13
N ARG A 63 -13.76 -7.73 4.98
CA ARG A 63 -13.03 -8.02 6.21
C ARG A 63 -11.63 -8.57 5.94
N ALA A 64 -11.52 -9.52 5.05
CA ALA A 64 -10.23 -10.10 4.67
C ALA A 64 -9.33 -9.04 4.03
N THR A 65 -9.89 -8.18 3.19
CA THR A 65 -9.15 -7.10 2.53
C THR A 65 -8.64 -6.10 3.55
N ALA A 66 -9.46 -5.73 4.53
CA ALA A 66 -9.05 -4.80 5.59
C ALA A 66 -7.91 -5.38 6.43
N GLU A 67 -7.97 -6.66 6.76
CA GLU A 67 -6.90 -7.35 7.49
C GLU A 67 -5.60 -7.39 6.68
N ALA A 68 -5.70 -7.71 5.40
CA ALA A 68 -4.56 -7.74 4.50
C ALA A 68 -3.94 -6.34 4.34
N HIS A 69 -4.77 -5.32 4.23
CA HIS A 69 -4.33 -3.95 4.12
C HIS A 69 -3.53 -3.51 5.36
N THR A 70 -4.07 -3.78 6.54
CA THR A 70 -3.36 -3.47 7.80
C THR A 70 -2.01 -4.17 7.86
N ARG A 71 -1.97 -5.44 7.51
CA ARG A 71 -0.73 -6.22 7.54
C ARG A 71 0.29 -5.68 6.52
N MET A 72 -0.18 -5.31 5.35
CA MET A 72 0.72 -4.77 4.31
C MET A 72 1.21 -3.37 4.63
N GLU A 73 0.44 -2.54 5.32
CA GLU A 73 0.92 -1.26 5.80
C GLU A 73 2.04 -1.43 6.82
N ARG A 74 1.93 -2.42 7.69
CA ARG A 74 3.00 -2.75 8.64
C ARG A 74 4.25 -3.24 7.92
N CYS A 75 4.07 -4.01 6.86
CA CYS A 75 5.17 -4.44 6.01
C CYS A 75 5.87 -3.25 5.36
N LEU A 76 5.10 -2.28 4.89
CA LEU A 76 5.68 -1.06 4.32
C LEU A 76 6.48 -0.29 5.37
N ASP A 77 5.94 -0.14 6.58
CA ASP A 77 6.67 0.48 7.70
C ASP A 77 8.03 -0.21 7.89
N GLU A 78 8.03 -1.52 7.95
CA GLU A 78 9.23 -2.32 8.17
C GLU A 78 10.24 -2.14 7.05
N VAL A 79 9.78 -2.18 5.80
CA VAL A 79 10.64 -2.00 4.63
C VAL A 79 11.26 -0.61 4.62
N LEU A 80 10.49 0.43 4.89
CA LEU A 80 11.00 1.80 4.94
C LEU A 80 12.04 1.96 6.06
N ASP A 81 11.81 1.31 7.20
CA ASP A 81 12.77 1.34 8.30
C ASP A 81 14.05 0.59 7.95
N ILE A 82 13.95 -0.58 7.35
CA ILE A 82 15.12 -1.37 6.93
C ILE A 82 15.96 -0.58 5.93
N GLU A 83 15.32 0.09 4.99
CA GLU A 83 16.02 0.88 3.98
C GLU A 83 16.50 2.24 4.50
N GLY A 84 16.04 2.65 5.68
CA GLY A 84 16.49 3.90 6.29
C GLY A 84 15.85 5.17 5.71
N TRP A 85 14.62 5.08 5.23
CA TRP A 85 13.90 6.23 4.70
C TRP A 85 13.65 7.29 5.79
N ASP A 86 13.66 8.55 5.38
CA ASP A 86 13.17 9.64 6.23
C ASP A 86 11.66 9.53 6.30
N ARG A 87 11.13 9.23 7.49
CA ARG A 87 9.69 8.98 7.66
C ARG A 87 8.88 10.27 7.68
N ASN A 88 9.50 11.40 7.94
CA ASN A 88 8.81 12.69 7.95
C ASN A 88 8.58 13.22 6.53
N THR A 89 9.55 13.03 5.66
CA THR A 89 9.48 13.53 4.28
C THR A 89 9.16 12.43 3.28
N LEU A 90 9.24 11.18 3.70
CA LEU A 90 9.11 9.99 2.84
C LEU A 90 10.08 10.06 1.67
N THR A 91 11.34 10.34 2.00
CA THR A 91 12.42 10.36 1.03
C THR A 91 13.40 9.24 1.29
N MET A 92 13.92 8.69 0.20
CA MET A 92 14.90 7.62 0.22
C MET A 92 16.23 8.17 0.74
N PRO A 93 17.00 7.37 1.52
CA PRO A 93 18.31 7.82 1.98
C PRO A 93 19.27 7.99 0.80
N GLU A 94 20.24 8.90 0.98
CA GLU A 94 21.22 9.22 -0.04
C GLU A 94 21.98 7.99 -0.55
N ALA A 95 22.32 7.08 0.36
CA ALA A 95 23.03 5.85 -0.01
C ALA A 95 22.28 5.01 -1.04
N LEU A 96 20.94 4.96 -0.95
CA LEU A 96 20.12 4.24 -1.93
C LEU A 96 19.96 5.04 -3.21
N ARG A 97 19.87 6.36 -3.11
CA ARG A 97 19.78 7.23 -4.29
C ARG A 97 21.04 7.19 -5.14
N ALA A 98 22.18 6.91 -4.51
CA ALA A 98 23.47 6.84 -5.19
C ALA A 98 23.75 5.48 -5.82
N ARG A 99 22.85 4.50 -5.71
CA ARG A 99 23.04 3.19 -6.31
C ARG A 99 23.11 3.27 -7.82
N PRO A 100 24.03 2.51 -8.44
CA PRO A 100 24.06 2.42 -9.89
C PRO A 100 22.74 1.90 -10.44
N THR A 101 22.34 2.43 -11.58
CA THR A 101 21.19 1.93 -12.31
C THR A 101 21.43 0.48 -12.69
N LYS A 102 20.55 -0.42 -12.28
CA LYS A 102 20.64 -1.81 -12.69
C LYS A 102 20.12 -1.93 -14.12
N SER A 103 20.96 -2.43 -15.00
CA SER A 103 20.52 -2.81 -16.33
C SER A 103 19.62 -4.03 -16.20
N LEU A 104 18.47 -3.97 -16.81
CA LEU A 104 17.58 -5.11 -16.88
C LEU A 104 17.91 -5.94 -18.12
#